data_08d6f70f6cdafa554bc8541f36e8974e
#
_entry.id   08d6f70f6cdafa554bc8541f36e8974e
#
_cell.length_a   1.000
_cell.length_b   1.000
_cell.length_c   1.000
_cell.angle_alpha   90.00
_cell.angle_beta   90.00
_cell.angle_gamma   90.00
#
_symmetry.space_group_name_H-M   'P 1'
#
loop_
_entity.id
_entity.type
_entity.pdbx_description
1 polymer ?
#
loop_
_entity_poly.entity_id
_entity_poly.type
_entity_poly.pdbx_seq_one_letter_code
_entity_poly.pdbx_strand_id
1 'polypeptide(L)'
;MEQTYTFTPYIAHMQNIAPTVALAAVALYVVYYIFSLAVPRSNDGGVPYIPVYKTLRWMIKGPVGRYEVSQRLDKPYMEDAGIVKAWMFGGWAYKVSKVEYARRLFMQTDIFQKVEIRKMMPHNLGPRVTGSSFSFENGDAYRGHRAVVGPAFRRSWPTQLFKKPLLELMDVIEHQSSAPLDVLLWLRRGTLDVLGHIIMSYNFNALSDPDNKQRAMYDSLLEAMLHPLYNMFPWLDLFATGKRAKQWEYLGHFHTFIDGVIDERLKVMEGKPALTDDQRNHADLLTLFLESYLQSKSGKVLDDRGKQVTPLTREQLRSNISLFYVAGYDTTANSLSYVMLELARFPAIQKKARDIVIRVLGDRKDAYPSDEQLKELGYLDLIVKETLRRNSILAEIRRRLAAPVQLGPYTLPKDAVVSVDTWAIHYNPDYFPEPDKFVPERFSEDVASPLKSSVPFTFTPFSIGSRQCVGMKFSLIEQRIAISLLLLRFEWTLPDDSPFWGSTPAAPAGLISPVGLKVITKPRF
;
A
#
# COMPACT_ATOMS: atom_id res chain seq x y z
N MET A 1 3.51 -59.06 -53.30
CA MET A 1 3.59 -59.25 -51.83
C MET A 1 3.92 -57.91 -51.22
N GLU A 2 2.86 -57.11 -50.85
CA GLU A 2 3.04 -55.89 -50.16
C GLU A 2 2.97 -56.15 -48.64
N GLN A 3 4.07 -55.89 -47.97
CA GLN A 3 4.10 -55.91 -46.49
C GLN A 3 3.58 -54.57 -45.95
N THR A 4 2.32 -54.53 -45.52
CA THR A 4 1.76 -53.43 -44.76
C THR A 4 2.34 -53.44 -43.35
N TYR A 5 3.27 -52.53 -43.04
CA TYR A 5 3.72 -52.28 -41.68
C TYR A 5 2.62 -51.53 -40.90
N THR A 6 1.99 -52.22 -39.95
CA THR A 6 0.99 -51.65 -39.05
C THR A 6 1.72 -50.86 -37.93
N PHE A 7 1.62 -49.55 -37.96
CA PHE A 7 2.12 -48.61 -36.92
C PHE A 7 1.27 -48.57 -35.65
N THR A 8 0.23 -49.37 -35.55
CA THR A 8 -0.79 -49.36 -34.50
C THR A 8 -0.28 -49.69 -33.08
N PRO A 9 0.68 -50.60 -32.83
CA PRO A 9 1.14 -50.86 -31.47
C PRO A 9 2.01 -49.75 -30.84
N TYR A 10 2.71 -48.94 -31.64
CA TYR A 10 3.57 -47.85 -31.15
C TYR A 10 2.77 -46.67 -30.64
N ILE A 11 1.64 -46.34 -31.29
CA ILE A 11 0.76 -45.21 -30.87
C ILE A 11 0.02 -45.54 -29.56
N ALA A 12 -0.44 -46.80 -29.40
CA ALA A 12 -1.09 -47.24 -28.16
C ALA A 12 -0.10 -47.29 -26.97
N HIS A 13 1.16 -47.61 -27.23
CA HIS A 13 2.21 -47.61 -26.19
C HIS A 13 2.57 -46.16 -25.76
N MET A 14 2.65 -45.22 -26.69
CA MET A 14 2.87 -43.79 -26.40
C MET A 14 1.70 -43.18 -25.66
N GLN A 15 0.47 -43.55 -25.94
CA GLN A 15 -0.73 -43.04 -25.19
C GLN A 15 -0.75 -43.51 -23.75
N ASN A 16 -0.21 -44.66 -23.40
CA ASN A 16 -0.10 -45.16 -22.03
C ASN A 16 1.11 -44.62 -21.26
N ILE A 17 2.19 -44.20 -21.98
CA ILE A 17 3.41 -43.65 -21.37
C ILE A 17 3.26 -42.15 -21.07
N ALA A 18 2.54 -41.42 -21.92
CA ALA A 18 2.37 -39.97 -21.78
C ALA A 18 1.82 -39.50 -20.40
N PRO A 19 0.77 -40.12 -19.84
CA PRO A 19 0.29 -39.72 -18.50
C PRO A 19 1.28 -40.06 -17.38
N THR A 20 2.02 -41.19 -17.51
CA THR A 20 3.02 -41.59 -16.53
C THR A 20 4.23 -40.66 -16.56
N VAL A 21 4.70 -40.28 -17.75
CA VAL A 21 5.79 -39.30 -17.92
C VAL A 21 5.36 -37.90 -17.40
N ALA A 22 4.12 -37.50 -17.67
CA ALA A 22 3.57 -36.25 -17.14
C ALA A 22 3.50 -36.26 -15.62
N LEU A 23 3.01 -37.33 -15.00
CA LEU A 23 3.01 -37.51 -13.56
C LEU A 23 4.41 -37.50 -12.95
N ALA A 24 5.37 -38.18 -13.57
CA ALA A 24 6.75 -38.16 -13.12
C ALA A 24 7.38 -36.77 -13.23
N ALA A 25 7.11 -36.04 -14.31
CA ALA A 25 7.58 -34.65 -14.48
C ALA A 25 6.99 -33.72 -13.43
N VAL A 26 5.70 -33.86 -13.13
CA VAL A 26 5.04 -33.12 -12.04
C VAL A 26 5.65 -33.47 -10.69
N ALA A 27 5.87 -34.75 -10.41
CA ALA A 27 6.50 -35.18 -9.16
C ALA A 27 7.93 -34.63 -9.01
N LEU A 28 8.74 -34.70 -10.07
CA LEU A 28 10.09 -34.12 -10.09
C LEU A 28 10.07 -32.61 -9.92
N TYR A 29 9.11 -31.92 -10.54
CA TYR A 29 8.94 -30.49 -10.37
C TYR A 29 8.55 -30.15 -8.93
N VAL A 30 7.64 -30.89 -8.30
CA VAL A 30 7.26 -30.71 -6.91
C VAL A 30 8.46 -30.94 -5.98
N VAL A 31 9.23 -32.02 -6.19
CA VAL A 31 10.45 -32.28 -5.41
C VAL A 31 11.49 -31.17 -5.61
N TYR A 32 11.74 -30.75 -6.84
CA TYR A 32 12.61 -29.61 -7.15
C TYR A 32 12.13 -28.32 -6.46
N TYR A 33 10.83 -28.07 -6.52
CA TYR A 33 10.22 -26.89 -5.91
C TYR A 33 10.37 -26.91 -4.38
N ILE A 34 10.07 -28.06 -3.75
CA ILE A 34 10.27 -28.25 -2.30
C ILE A 34 11.75 -28.06 -1.93
N PHE A 35 12.66 -28.61 -2.72
CA PHE A 35 14.09 -28.44 -2.48
C PHE A 35 14.55 -26.98 -2.66
N SER A 36 14.03 -26.27 -3.65
CA SER A 36 14.29 -24.84 -3.86
C SER A 36 13.74 -23.95 -2.74
N LEU A 37 12.66 -24.39 -2.08
CA LEU A 37 12.14 -23.76 -0.87
C LEU A 37 13.06 -24.00 0.33
N ALA A 38 13.64 -25.19 0.44
CA ALA A 38 14.45 -25.56 1.60
C ALA A 38 15.82 -24.88 1.62
N VAL A 39 16.45 -24.68 0.46
CA VAL A 39 17.82 -24.16 0.36
C VAL A 39 17.90 -23.06 -0.73
N PRO A 40 18.23 -21.82 -0.35
CA PRO A 40 18.43 -20.76 -1.33
C PRO A 40 19.68 -21.02 -2.17
N ARG A 41 19.51 -21.09 -3.48
CA ARG A 41 20.62 -21.18 -4.43
C ARG A 41 21.02 -19.78 -4.86
N SER A 42 22.15 -19.27 -4.35
CA SER A 42 22.72 -18.02 -4.84
C SER A 42 24.21 -17.94 -4.49
N ASN A 43 24.97 -17.39 -5.42
CA ASN A 43 26.39 -17.13 -5.24
C ASN A 43 26.56 -15.70 -4.66
N ASP A 44 26.11 -15.50 -3.43
CA ASP A 44 26.01 -14.18 -2.79
C ASP A 44 26.95 -14.00 -1.60
N GLY A 45 27.89 -14.93 -1.43
CA GLY A 45 28.86 -14.90 -0.33
C GLY A 45 28.29 -15.45 0.99
N GLY A 46 27.19 -16.21 0.96
CA GLY A 46 26.65 -16.90 2.13
C GLY A 46 25.72 -16.05 2.99
N VAL A 47 24.90 -15.18 2.37
CA VAL A 47 23.88 -14.41 3.11
C VAL A 47 23.01 -15.35 3.96
N PRO A 48 22.86 -15.13 5.26
CA PRO A 48 21.98 -15.91 6.15
C PRO A 48 20.55 -15.97 5.60
N TYR A 49 19.84 -17.05 5.89
CA TYR A 49 18.48 -17.20 5.40
C TYR A 49 17.50 -17.68 6.49
N ILE A 50 16.25 -17.26 6.36
CA ILE A 50 15.14 -17.72 7.20
C ILE A 50 14.56 -18.99 6.55
N PRO A 51 14.59 -20.15 7.24
CA PRO A 51 13.97 -21.37 6.74
C PRO A 51 12.49 -21.17 6.44
N VAL A 52 12.02 -21.60 5.27
CA VAL A 52 10.66 -21.36 4.79
C VAL A 52 9.59 -21.84 5.76
N TYR A 53 9.82 -22.99 6.42
CA TYR A 53 8.85 -23.52 7.40
C TYR A 53 8.61 -22.55 8.57
N LYS A 54 9.60 -21.73 8.96
CA LYS A 54 9.41 -20.70 9.99
C LYS A 54 8.51 -19.58 9.50
N THR A 55 8.71 -19.13 8.25
CA THR A 55 7.82 -18.14 7.62
C THR A 55 6.39 -18.66 7.52
N LEU A 56 6.20 -19.90 7.07
CA LEU A 56 4.88 -20.54 6.99
C LEU A 56 4.22 -20.66 8.37
N ARG A 57 4.98 -21.10 9.39
CA ARG A 57 4.47 -21.20 10.75
C ARG A 57 3.97 -19.85 11.30
N TRP A 58 4.66 -18.76 10.97
CA TRP A 58 4.20 -17.42 11.35
C TRP A 58 2.92 -17.01 10.62
N MET A 59 2.79 -17.35 9.36
CA MET A 59 1.58 -17.06 8.58
C MET A 59 0.35 -17.82 9.08
N ILE A 60 0.53 -19.07 9.56
CA ILE A 60 -0.56 -19.92 10.09
C ILE A 60 -1.02 -19.45 11.48
N LYS A 61 -0.18 -18.78 12.24
CA LYS A 61 -0.52 -18.28 13.59
C LYS A 61 -1.66 -17.25 13.61
N GLY A 62 -2.06 -16.73 12.45
CA GLY A 62 -3.07 -15.69 12.35
C GLY A 62 -2.49 -14.26 12.47
N PRO A 63 -3.31 -13.27 12.80
CA PRO A 63 -2.88 -11.88 12.91
C PRO A 63 -1.84 -11.72 14.03
N VAL A 64 -0.58 -11.50 13.63
CA VAL A 64 0.55 -11.26 14.54
C VAL A 64 1.12 -9.88 14.22
N GLY A 65 1.43 -9.11 15.23
CA GLY A 65 2.02 -7.78 15.05
C GLY A 65 3.30 -7.82 14.21
N ARG A 66 3.40 -6.95 13.21
CA ARG A 66 4.60 -6.90 12.35
C ARG A 66 5.87 -6.62 13.15
N TYR A 67 5.80 -5.84 14.22
CA TYR A 67 6.89 -5.67 15.17
C TYR A 67 7.40 -7.02 15.69
N GLU A 68 6.49 -7.88 16.14
CA GLU A 68 6.84 -9.21 16.66
C GLU A 68 7.48 -10.09 15.58
N VAL A 69 6.97 -10.03 14.34
CA VAL A 69 7.59 -10.72 13.17
C VAL A 69 9.01 -10.22 12.95
N SER A 70 9.21 -8.90 12.90
CA SER A 70 10.53 -8.30 12.69
C SER A 70 11.52 -8.70 13.80
N GLN A 71 11.11 -8.64 15.07
CA GLN A 71 12.00 -8.94 16.19
C GLN A 71 12.28 -10.45 16.38
N ARG A 72 11.25 -11.31 16.20
CA ARG A 72 11.38 -12.75 16.50
C ARG A 72 11.70 -13.63 15.30
N LEU A 73 11.33 -13.20 14.09
CA LEU A 73 11.59 -13.96 12.87
C LEU A 73 12.77 -13.39 12.07
N ASP A 74 12.78 -12.08 11.79
CA ASP A 74 13.76 -11.50 10.85
C ASP A 74 15.10 -11.21 11.57
N LYS A 75 15.07 -10.48 12.70
CA LYS A 75 16.25 -10.01 13.42
C LYS A 75 17.25 -11.11 13.81
N PRO A 76 16.84 -12.30 14.30
CA PRO A 76 17.80 -13.35 14.68
C PRO A 76 18.67 -13.88 13.53
N TYR A 77 18.27 -13.61 12.27
CA TYR A 77 19.01 -14.04 11.08
C TYR A 77 19.71 -12.89 10.36
N MET A 78 19.44 -11.63 10.73
CA MET A 78 20.03 -10.47 10.04
C MET A 78 21.50 -10.25 10.36
N GLU A 79 21.97 -10.74 11.47
CA GLU A 79 23.33 -10.55 11.98
C GLU A 79 23.79 -9.08 11.95
N ASP A 80 25.07 -8.80 12.22
CA ASP A 80 25.63 -7.45 12.17
C ASP A 80 25.64 -6.83 10.75
N ALA A 81 25.61 -7.66 9.73
CA ALA A 81 25.53 -7.19 8.34
C ALA A 81 24.19 -6.52 7.99
N GLY A 82 23.12 -6.83 8.76
CA GLY A 82 21.78 -6.28 8.55
C GLY A 82 21.12 -6.73 7.24
N ILE A 83 21.48 -7.94 6.77
CA ILE A 83 20.92 -8.55 5.54
C ILE A 83 20.53 -9.99 5.84
N VAL A 84 19.35 -10.40 5.37
CA VAL A 84 18.87 -11.78 5.45
C VAL A 84 18.09 -12.16 4.20
N LYS A 85 18.12 -13.44 3.81
CA LYS A 85 17.24 -13.99 2.79
C LYS A 85 15.96 -14.52 3.42
N ALA A 86 14.82 -14.23 2.78
CA ALA A 86 13.52 -14.79 3.14
C ALA A 86 12.76 -15.22 1.88
N TRP A 87 11.95 -16.25 2.02
CA TRP A 87 11.06 -16.67 0.94
C TRP A 87 9.85 -15.75 0.86
N MET A 88 9.63 -15.13 -0.29
CA MET A 88 8.54 -14.19 -0.53
C MET A 88 8.11 -14.21 -2.00
N PHE A 89 6.80 -14.10 -2.26
CA PHE A 89 6.27 -13.97 -3.63
C PHE A 89 6.76 -15.04 -4.62
N GLY A 90 6.81 -16.29 -4.17
CA GLY A 90 7.24 -17.40 -5.01
C GLY A 90 8.75 -17.50 -5.24
N GLY A 91 9.57 -16.74 -4.50
CA GLY A 91 11.02 -16.77 -4.63
C GLY A 91 11.79 -16.29 -3.41
N TRP A 92 13.10 -16.47 -3.43
CA TRP A 92 14.00 -15.92 -2.42
C TRP A 92 14.25 -14.43 -2.67
N ALA A 93 14.10 -13.62 -1.62
CA ALA A 93 14.38 -12.19 -1.64
C ALA A 93 15.28 -11.81 -0.46
N TYR A 94 15.96 -10.68 -0.58
CA TYR A 94 16.83 -10.15 0.47
C TYR A 94 16.09 -9.06 1.23
N LYS A 95 16.16 -9.09 2.57
CA LYS A 95 15.69 -8.02 3.45
C LYS A 95 16.88 -7.28 4.01
N VAL A 96 16.82 -5.95 4.04
CA VAL A 96 17.86 -5.09 4.60
C VAL A 96 17.28 -4.19 5.69
N SER A 97 18.03 -4.00 6.78
CA SER A 97 17.63 -3.22 7.95
C SER A 97 18.53 -2.02 8.24
N LYS A 98 19.66 -1.87 7.51
CA LYS A 98 20.55 -0.72 7.68
C LYS A 98 20.13 0.47 6.82
N VAL A 99 20.18 1.66 7.39
CA VAL A 99 19.79 2.91 6.70
C VAL A 99 20.68 3.22 5.48
N GLU A 100 21.96 2.87 5.51
CA GLU A 100 22.86 3.03 4.37
C GLU A 100 22.42 2.20 3.16
N TYR A 101 21.90 0.98 3.37
CA TYR A 101 21.35 0.15 2.28
C TYR A 101 20.02 0.71 1.81
N ALA A 102 19.13 1.10 2.74
CA ALA A 102 17.86 1.74 2.42
C ALA A 102 18.07 2.99 1.57
N ARG A 103 19.03 3.86 1.93
CA ARG A 103 19.41 5.05 1.15
C ARG A 103 19.78 4.69 -0.28
N ARG A 104 20.61 3.65 -0.48
CA ARG A 104 20.98 3.20 -1.83
C ARG A 104 19.77 2.71 -2.63
N LEU A 105 18.87 1.92 -2.00
CA LEU A 105 17.65 1.45 -2.64
C LEU A 105 16.70 2.59 -3.06
N PHE A 106 16.67 3.67 -2.31
CA PHE A 106 15.80 4.81 -2.61
C PHE A 106 16.39 5.74 -3.67
N MET A 107 17.70 5.97 -3.63
CA MET A 107 18.34 6.99 -4.44
C MET A 107 18.92 6.47 -5.76
N GLN A 108 19.42 5.23 -5.80
CA GLN A 108 20.04 4.64 -7.00
C GLN A 108 18.99 3.86 -7.81
N THR A 109 17.97 4.55 -8.32
CA THR A 109 16.80 3.92 -8.96
C THR A 109 17.11 3.24 -10.30
N ASP A 110 18.26 3.52 -10.91
CA ASP A 110 18.70 2.85 -12.13
C ASP A 110 19.22 1.43 -11.83
N ILE A 111 19.82 1.24 -10.66
CA ILE A 111 20.30 -0.05 -10.16
C ILE A 111 19.19 -0.78 -9.40
N PHE A 112 18.55 -0.09 -8.45
CA PHE A 112 17.46 -0.61 -7.63
C PHE A 112 16.11 -0.25 -8.25
N GLN A 113 15.72 -0.98 -9.27
CA GLN A 113 14.50 -0.76 -10.04
C GLN A 113 13.25 -1.22 -9.29
N LYS A 114 12.10 -0.70 -9.64
CA LYS A 114 10.82 -1.26 -9.19
C LYS A 114 10.65 -2.69 -9.69
N VAL A 115 10.10 -3.53 -8.82
CA VAL A 115 9.74 -4.90 -9.20
C VAL A 115 8.58 -4.83 -10.21
N GLU A 116 8.79 -5.38 -11.40
CA GLU A 116 7.76 -5.51 -12.43
C GLU A 116 6.85 -6.71 -12.06
N ILE A 117 5.98 -6.49 -11.07
CA ILE A 117 5.18 -7.56 -10.44
C ILE A 117 4.40 -8.37 -11.47
N ARG A 118 3.90 -7.73 -12.52
CA ARG A 118 3.15 -8.39 -13.61
C ARG A 118 4.02 -9.38 -14.40
N LYS A 119 5.30 -9.09 -14.59
CA LYS A 119 6.25 -10.02 -15.22
C LYS A 119 6.67 -11.15 -14.27
N MET A 120 6.81 -10.84 -12.99
CA MET A 120 7.19 -11.82 -11.97
C MET A 120 6.05 -12.81 -11.67
N MET A 121 4.81 -12.36 -11.69
CA MET A 121 3.61 -13.14 -11.38
C MET A 121 2.56 -13.01 -12.52
N PRO A 122 2.83 -13.55 -13.73
CA PRO A 122 2.01 -13.28 -14.92
C PRO A 122 0.58 -13.82 -14.81
N HIS A 123 0.35 -14.85 -14.00
CA HIS A 123 -0.94 -15.51 -13.83
C HIS A 123 -1.70 -15.02 -12.60
N ASN A 124 -1.06 -14.26 -11.70
CA ASN A 124 -1.69 -13.79 -10.47
C ASN A 124 -2.66 -12.65 -10.73
N LEU A 125 -3.82 -12.68 -10.06
CA LEU A 125 -4.86 -11.65 -10.16
C LEU A 125 -4.39 -10.29 -9.66
N GLY A 126 -3.64 -10.24 -8.54
CA GLY A 126 -3.25 -8.99 -7.90
C GLY A 126 -2.56 -7.99 -8.84
N PRO A 127 -1.49 -8.35 -9.55
CA PRO A 127 -0.83 -7.47 -10.52
C PRO A 127 -1.74 -6.99 -11.67
N ARG A 128 -2.86 -7.66 -11.92
CA ARG A 128 -3.78 -7.27 -12.98
C ARG A 128 -4.76 -6.16 -12.56
N VAL A 129 -4.99 -6.01 -11.27
CA VAL A 129 -5.83 -4.91 -10.75
C VAL A 129 -5.19 -3.55 -11.05
N THR A 130 -3.90 -3.39 -10.80
CA THR A 130 -3.16 -2.13 -11.00
C THR A 130 -2.42 -2.05 -12.34
N GLY A 131 -2.35 -3.15 -13.08
CA GLY A 131 -1.78 -3.23 -14.43
C GLY A 131 -0.40 -2.59 -14.60
N SER A 132 -0.17 -2.00 -15.76
CA SER A 132 1.03 -1.23 -16.10
C SER A 132 0.88 0.22 -15.64
N SER A 133 0.87 0.45 -14.33
CA SER A 133 0.79 1.79 -13.73
C SER A 133 2.17 2.33 -13.38
N PHE A 134 2.28 3.66 -13.20
CA PHE A 134 3.56 4.32 -12.91
C PHE A 134 4.31 3.74 -11.70
N SER A 135 3.60 3.12 -10.75
CA SER A 135 4.21 2.57 -9.55
C SER A 135 5.12 1.37 -9.82
N PHE A 136 4.90 0.67 -10.94
CA PHE A 136 5.62 -0.57 -11.30
C PHE A 136 6.50 -0.41 -12.55
N GLU A 137 6.41 0.71 -13.25
CA GLU A 137 7.23 1.01 -14.42
C GLU A 137 8.63 1.54 -14.03
N ASN A 138 9.62 1.37 -14.93
CA ASN A 138 10.99 1.81 -14.77
C ASN A 138 11.45 2.67 -15.95
N GLY A 139 12.60 3.33 -15.81
CA GLY A 139 13.24 4.09 -16.89
C GLY A 139 12.32 5.15 -17.52
N ASP A 140 12.32 5.23 -18.85
CA ASP A 140 11.55 6.22 -19.62
C ASP A 140 10.04 6.02 -19.49
N ALA A 141 9.56 4.77 -19.38
CA ALA A 141 8.14 4.50 -19.16
C ALA A 141 7.66 5.14 -17.85
N TYR A 142 8.42 4.95 -16.75
CA TYR A 142 8.11 5.63 -15.48
C TYR A 142 8.08 7.14 -15.62
N ARG A 143 9.09 7.74 -16.27
CA ARG A 143 9.18 9.20 -16.44
C ARG A 143 7.99 9.73 -17.23
N GLY A 144 7.61 9.03 -18.30
CA GLY A 144 6.43 9.37 -19.10
C GLY A 144 5.14 9.33 -18.28
N HIS A 145 4.90 8.23 -17.57
CA HIS A 145 3.75 8.14 -16.66
C HIS A 145 3.77 9.23 -15.59
N ARG A 146 4.94 9.47 -14.97
CA ARG A 146 5.08 10.46 -13.89
C ARG A 146 4.85 11.89 -14.37
N ALA A 147 5.24 12.20 -15.61
CA ALA A 147 5.00 13.52 -16.22
C ALA A 147 3.49 13.76 -16.46
N VAL A 148 2.73 12.73 -16.81
CA VAL A 148 1.27 12.83 -17.01
C VAL A 148 0.51 12.83 -15.67
N VAL A 149 0.90 11.97 -14.71
CA VAL A 149 0.23 11.84 -13.41
C VAL A 149 0.58 12.98 -12.45
N GLY A 150 1.86 13.40 -12.44
CA GLY A 150 2.42 14.31 -11.44
C GLY A 150 1.70 15.65 -11.28
N PRO A 151 1.32 16.34 -12.38
CA PRO A 151 0.64 17.63 -12.28
C PRO A 151 -0.65 17.58 -11.46
N ALA A 152 -1.45 16.54 -11.61
CA ALA A 152 -2.71 16.37 -10.90
C ALA A 152 -2.53 16.30 -9.36
N PHE A 153 -1.39 15.79 -8.88
CA PHE A 153 -1.09 15.67 -7.44
C PHE A 153 -0.29 16.84 -6.86
N ARG A 154 0.30 17.72 -7.70
CA ARG A 154 1.11 18.87 -7.23
C ARG A 154 0.28 20.08 -6.80
N ARG A 155 -1.03 20.04 -6.97
CA ARG A 155 -1.95 21.11 -6.57
C ARG A 155 -2.03 21.29 -5.06
N SER A 156 -2.60 22.40 -4.61
CA SER A 156 -3.15 22.52 -3.26
C SER A 156 -4.40 21.64 -3.12
N TRP A 157 -4.67 21.21 -1.91
CA TRP A 157 -5.84 20.41 -1.57
C TRP A 157 -6.68 21.18 -0.54
N PRO A 158 -7.60 22.09 -0.99
CA PRO A 158 -8.43 22.86 -0.08
C PRO A 158 -9.25 21.94 0.84
N THR A 159 -9.34 22.29 2.12
CA THR A 159 -10.04 21.49 3.13
C THR A 159 -11.51 21.25 2.74
N GLN A 160 -12.13 22.18 2.05
CA GLN A 160 -13.54 22.09 1.61
C GLN A 160 -13.82 20.88 0.71
N LEU A 161 -12.82 20.36 -0.03
CA LEU A 161 -13.00 19.16 -0.84
C LEU A 161 -13.31 17.90 -0.01
N PHE A 162 -12.81 17.85 1.22
CA PHE A 162 -12.97 16.72 2.14
C PHE A 162 -14.21 16.84 3.03
N LYS A 163 -14.86 18.02 3.04
CA LYS A 163 -15.86 18.38 4.06
C LYS A 163 -17.05 17.43 4.09
N LYS A 164 -17.70 17.25 2.94
CA LYS A 164 -18.94 16.45 2.86
C LYS A 164 -18.70 15.01 3.33
N PRO A 165 -17.81 14.20 2.74
CA PRO A 165 -17.67 12.79 3.12
C PRO A 165 -17.11 12.61 4.54
N LEU A 166 -16.27 13.52 5.03
CA LEU A 166 -15.76 13.42 6.41
C LEU A 166 -16.80 13.80 7.47
N LEU A 167 -17.70 14.75 7.20
CA LEU A 167 -18.81 15.04 8.11
C LEU A 167 -19.81 13.88 8.12
N GLU A 168 -20.14 13.29 6.96
CA GLU A 168 -20.99 12.10 6.88
C GLU A 168 -20.37 10.93 7.68
N LEU A 169 -19.04 10.73 7.60
CA LEU A 169 -18.34 9.74 8.42
C LEU A 169 -18.51 10.01 9.92
N MET A 170 -18.39 11.27 10.37
CA MET A 170 -18.57 11.62 11.78
C MET A 170 -20.00 11.35 12.25
N ASP A 171 -21.00 11.67 11.44
CA ASP A 171 -22.40 11.44 11.76
C ASP A 171 -22.71 9.93 11.86
N VAL A 172 -22.14 9.10 10.98
CA VAL A 172 -22.27 7.64 11.06
C VAL A 172 -21.61 7.08 12.32
N ILE A 173 -20.40 7.53 12.68
CA ILE A 173 -19.71 7.10 13.90
C ILE A 173 -20.54 7.46 15.13
N GLU A 174 -21.18 8.62 15.16
CA GLU A 174 -22.04 9.04 16.26
C GLU A 174 -23.25 8.10 16.41
N HIS A 175 -23.91 7.72 15.32
CA HIS A 175 -25.02 6.77 15.34
C HIS A 175 -24.60 5.35 15.76
N GLN A 176 -23.34 4.98 15.59
CA GLN A 176 -22.78 3.68 15.99
C GLN A 176 -22.25 3.66 17.43
N SER A 177 -22.30 4.76 18.17
CA SER A 177 -21.67 4.92 19.49
C SER A 177 -22.30 4.07 20.63
N SER A 178 -23.40 3.37 20.37
CA SER A 178 -24.04 2.44 21.32
C SER A 178 -23.31 1.09 21.48
N ALA A 179 -22.38 0.75 20.59
CA ALA A 179 -21.62 -0.50 20.61
C ALA A 179 -20.14 -0.21 20.26
N PRO A 180 -19.24 -1.16 20.57
CA PRO A 180 -17.83 -1.02 20.14
C PRO A 180 -17.72 -0.87 18.62
N LEU A 181 -17.18 0.28 18.18
CA LEU A 181 -17.04 0.65 16.77
C LEU A 181 -15.94 -0.20 16.11
N ASP A 182 -16.25 -0.86 15.01
CA ASP A 182 -15.23 -1.44 14.12
C ASP A 182 -14.54 -0.32 13.35
N VAL A 183 -13.34 0.04 13.82
CA VAL A 183 -12.60 1.22 13.34
C VAL A 183 -12.27 1.10 11.85
N LEU A 184 -11.72 -0.04 11.46
CA LEU A 184 -11.23 -0.22 10.09
C LEU A 184 -12.38 -0.25 9.08
N LEU A 185 -13.49 -0.86 9.43
CA LEU A 185 -14.69 -0.92 8.57
C LEU A 185 -15.18 0.49 8.21
N TRP A 186 -15.38 1.34 9.23
CA TRP A 186 -15.96 2.67 9.00
C TRP A 186 -14.98 3.64 8.37
N LEU A 187 -13.70 3.58 8.75
CA LEU A 187 -12.68 4.41 8.11
C LEU A 187 -12.47 4.02 6.64
N ARG A 188 -12.52 2.74 6.28
CA ARG A 188 -12.50 2.29 4.88
C ARG A 188 -13.67 2.87 4.09
N ARG A 189 -14.88 2.82 4.63
CA ARG A 189 -16.05 3.41 3.97
C ARG A 189 -15.88 4.91 3.76
N GLY A 190 -15.45 5.63 4.81
CA GLY A 190 -15.22 7.07 4.73
C GLY A 190 -14.14 7.45 3.71
N THR A 191 -12.98 6.77 3.72
CA THR A 191 -11.91 7.03 2.75
C THR A 191 -12.32 6.68 1.31
N LEU A 192 -13.18 5.68 1.12
CA LEU A 192 -13.71 5.37 -0.22
C LEU A 192 -14.62 6.50 -0.74
N ASP A 193 -15.49 7.04 0.11
CA ASP A 193 -16.34 8.17 -0.29
C ASP A 193 -15.53 9.45 -0.51
N VAL A 194 -14.47 9.70 0.30
CA VAL A 194 -13.50 10.78 0.07
C VAL A 194 -12.83 10.63 -1.31
N LEU A 195 -12.31 9.44 -1.61
CA LEU A 195 -11.66 9.16 -2.90
C LEU A 195 -12.61 9.33 -4.07
N GLY A 196 -13.82 8.78 -3.98
CA GLY A 196 -14.84 8.92 -5.02
C GLY A 196 -15.14 10.38 -5.30
N HIS A 197 -15.39 11.13 -4.25
CA HIS A 197 -15.75 12.55 -4.36
C HIS A 197 -14.62 13.40 -4.95
N ILE A 198 -13.39 13.25 -4.43
CA ILE A 198 -12.27 14.14 -4.80
C ILE A 198 -11.53 13.67 -6.05
N ILE A 199 -11.42 12.35 -6.25
CA ILE A 199 -10.64 11.81 -7.38
C ILE A 199 -11.47 11.76 -8.65
N MET A 200 -12.75 11.40 -8.57
CA MET A 200 -13.57 11.12 -9.76
C MET A 200 -14.87 11.93 -9.85
N SER A 201 -15.19 12.77 -8.89
CA SER A 201 -16.53 13.35 -8.72
C SER A 201 -17.64 12.28 -8.77
N TYR A 202 -17.36 11.13 -8.20
CA TYR A 202 -18.25 9.97 -8.12
C TYR A 202 -18.65 9.71 -6.66
N ASN A 203 -19.94 9.48 -6.42
CA ASN A 203 -20.43 9.16 -5.09
C ASN A 203 -20.60 7.65 -4.94
N PHE A 204 -19.75 7.01 -4.12
CA PHE A 204 -19.89 5.58 -3.82
C PHE A 204 -21.01 5.29 -2.85
N ASN A 205 -21.40 6.25 -2.01
CA ASN A 205 -22.36 6.06 -0.92
C ASN A 205 -21.96 4.89 0.01
N ALA A 206 -20.67 4.66 0.21
CA ALA A 206 -20.18 3.54 1.00
C ALA A 206 -20.53 3.68 2.49
N LEU A 207 -20.68 4.91 2.98
CA LEU A 207 -21.12 5.21 4.35
C LEU A 207 -22.61 4.96 4.55
N SER A 208 -23.45 5.33 3.58
CA SER A 208 -24.92 5.30 3.70
C SER A 208 -25.54 3.98 3.23
N ASP A 209 -24.85 3.21 2.36
CA ASP A 209 -25.32 1.94 1.84
C ASP A 209 -24.47 0.78 2.39
N PRO A 210 -24.96 0.05 3.41
CA PRO A 210 -24.26 -1.11 3.98
C PRO A 210 -24.01 -2.24 2.97
N ASP A 211 -24.91 -2.41 1.99
CA ASP A 211 -24.89 -3.48 1.00
C ASP A 211 -24.29 -3.04 -0.34
N ASN A 212 -23.53 -1.96 -0.34
CA ASN A 212 -22.93 -1.37 -1.53
C ASN A 212 -22.11 -2.41 -2.33
N LYS A 213 -22.63 -2.79 -3.50
CA LYS A 213 -22.04 -3.84 -4.35
C LYS A 213 -20.65 -3.45 -4.88
N GLN A 214 -20.43 -2.17 -5.18
CA GLN A 214 -19.14 -1.68 -5.68
C GLN A 214 -18.06 -1.78 -4.58
N ARG A 215 -18.41 -1.40 -3.35
CA ARG A 215 -17.54 -1.58 -2.19
C ARG A 215 -17.23 -3.06 -1.95
N ALA A 216 -18.25 -3.92 -1.94
CA ALA A 216 -18.06 -5.35 -1.71
C ALA A 216 -17.18 -6.02 -2.79
N MET A 217 -17.37 -5.64 -4.05
CA MET A 217 -16.50 -6.04 -5.16
C MET A 217 -15.05 -5.59 -4.93
N TYR A 218 -14.88 -4.35 -4.52
CA TYR A 218 -13.58 -3.75 -4.31
C TYR A 218 -12.83 -4.37 -3.12
N ASP A 219 -13.51 -4.55 -1.98
CA ASP A 219 -12.95 -5.24 -0.81
C ASP A 219 -12.50 -6.68 -1.17
N SER A 220 -13.29 -7.36 -2.00
CA SER A 220 -12.95 -8.70 -2.52
C SER A 220 -11.72 -8.69 -3.43
N LEU A 221 -11.52 -7.65 -4.24
CA LEU A 221 -10.32 -7.49 -5.06
C LEU A 221 -9.08 -7.18 -4.22
N LEU A 222 -9.20 -6.34 -3.18
CA LEU A 222 -8.11 -6.07 -2.24
C LEU A 222 -7.69 -7.35 -1.49
N GLU A 223 -8.65 -8.10 -0.99
CA GLU A 223 -8.39 -9.41 -0.39
C GLU A 223 -7.65 -10.33 -1.37
N ALA A 224 -8.10 -10.36 -2.63
CA ALA A 224 -7.47 -11.15 -3.68
C ALA A 224 -6.01 -10.75 -3.95
N MET A 225 -5.73 -9.45 -3.95
CA MET A 225 -4.37 -8.92 -4.18
C MET A 225 -3.42 -9.25 -3.03
N LEU A 226 -3.92 -9.24 -1.81
CA LEU A 226 -3.11 -9.41 -0.60
C LEU A 226 -3.10 -10.85 -0.08
N HIS A 227 -3.80 -11.78 -0.74
CA HIS A 227 -3.97 -13.15 -0.26
C HIS A 227 -2.62 -13.89 -0.21
N PRO A 228 -2.14 -14.31 0.99
CA PRO A 228 -0.79 -14.82 1.16
C PRO A 228 -0.49 -16.05 0.30
N LEU A 229 -1.44 -16.99 0.23
CA LEU A 229 -1.27 -18.25 -0.51
C LEU A 229 -1.01 -18.00 -2.01
N TYR A 230 -1.80 -17.13 -2.65
CA TYR A 230 -1.64 -16.83 -4.08
C TYR A 230 -0.40 -15.94 -4.35
N ASN A 231 0.03 -15.17 -3.37
CA ASN A 231 1.29 -14.41 -3.48
C ASN A 231 2.51 -15.29 -3.28
N MET A 232 2.43 -16.35 -2.47
CA MET A 232 3.51 -17.33 -2.33
C MET A 232 3.56 -18.32 -3.50
N PHE A 233 2.40 -18.70 -4.02
CA PHE A 233 2.26 -19.68 -5.10
C PHE A 233 1.42 -19.09 -6.24
N PRO A 234 1.98 -18.16 -7.05
CA PRO A 234 1.22 -17.41 -8.07
C PRO A 234 0.55 -18.28 -9.13
N TRP A 235 1.09 -19.47 -9.38
CA TRP A 235 0.56 -20.44 -10.34
C TRP A 235 -0.80 -21.04 -9.93
N LEU A 236 -1.18 -20.95 -8.65
CA LEU A 236 -2.51 -21.40 -8.19
C LEU A 236 -3.65 -20.65 -8.87
N ASP A 237 -3.42 -19.44 -9.34
CA ASP A 237 -4.43 -18.66 -10.08
C ASP A 237 -4.81 -19.27 -11.45
N LEU A 238 -3.99 -20.18 -12.00
CA LEU A 238 -4.36 -20.96 -13.19
C LEU A 238 -5.51 -21.93 -12.94
N PHE A 239 -5.75 -22.29 -11.68
CA PHE A 239 -6.79 -23.23 -11.25
C PHE A 239 -7.84 -22.53 -10.40
N ALA A 240 -8.12 -21.26 -10.67
CA ALA A 240 -9.04 -20.45 -9.88
C ALA A 240 -10.46 -21.04 -9.93
N THR A 241 -11.01 -21.38 -8.75
CA THR A 241 -12.36 -21.90 -8.56
C THR A 241 -13.09 -21.16 -7.43
N GLY A 242 -14.38 -21.33 -7.31
CA GLY A 242 -15.18 -20.78 -6.22
C GLY A 242 -14.99 -19.28 -6.00
N LYS A 243 -14.61 -18.87 -4.80
CA LYS A 243 -14.38 -17.46 -4.45
C LYS A 243 -13.32 -16.79 -5.36
N ARG A 244 -12.26 -17.53 -5.71
CA ARG A 244 -11.18 -16.97 -6.54
C ARG A 244 -11.61 -16.73 -7.99
N ALA A 245 -12.42 -17.62 -8.57
CA ALA A 245 -13.01 -17.40 -9.90
C ALA A 245 -13.93 -16.16 -9.91
N LYS A 246 -14.74 -15.99 -8.85
CA LYS A 246 -15.58 -14.79 -8.70
C LYS A 246 -14.74 -13.49 -8.57
N GLN A 247 -13.60 -13.55 -7.94
CA GLN A 247 -12.67 -12.41 -7.87
C GLN A 247 -12.13 -12.03 -9.26
N TRP A 248 -11.89 -12.99 -10.14
CA TRP A 248 -11.54 -12.73 -11.55
C TRP A 248 -12.68 -12.08 -12.33
N GLU A 249 -13.93 -12.49 -12.11
CA GLU A 249 -15.11 -11.84 -12.68
C GLU A 249 -15.21 -10.38 -12.18
N TYR A 250 -15.04 -10.16 -10.89
CA TYR A 250 -15.02 -8.82 -10.30
C TYR A 250 -13.93 -7.92 -10.89
N LEU A 251 -12.77 -8.47 -11.23
CA LEU A 251 -11.73 -7.71 -11.92
C LEU A 251 -12.23 -7.20 -13.28
N GLY A 252 -12.94 -8.02 -14.05
CA GLY A 252 -13.57 -7.61 -15.31
C GLY A 252 -14.56 -6.47 -15.11
N HIS A 253 -15.47 -6.60 -14.14
CA HIS A 253 -16.44 -5.56 -13.80
C HIS A 253 -15.78 -4.25 -13.35
N PHE A 254 -14.72 -4.35 -12.53
CA PHE A 254 -13.95 -3.19 -12.09
C PHE A 254 -13.27 -2.46 -13.24
N HIS A 255 -12.66 -3.17 -14.18
CA HIS A 255 -12.07 -2.58 -15.37
C HIS A 255 -13.11 -1.89 -16.24
N THR A 256 -14.27 -2.53 -16.46
CA THR A 256 -15.39 -1.95 -17.22
C THR A 256 -15.91 -0.67 -16.55
N PHE A 257 -16.04 -0.67 -15.22
CA PHE A 257 -16.43 0.51 -14.46
C PHE A 257 -15.44 1.67 -14.65
N ILE A 258 -14.14 1.42 -14.47
CA ILE A 258 -13.10 2.46 -14.64
C ILE A 258 -13.08 2.97 -16.09
N ASP A 259 -13.19 2.10 -17.10
CA ASP A 259 -13.24 2.51 -18.50
C ASP A 259 -14.48 3.38 -18.78
N GLY A 260 -15.65 3.03 -18.22
CA GLY A 260 -16.86 3.84 -18.32
C GLY A 260 -16.69 5.24 -17.75
N VAL A 261 -16.12 5.37 -16.56
CA VAL A 261 -15.83 6.67 -15.91
C VAL A 261 -14.87 7.52 -16.76
N ILE A 262 -13.84 6.89 -17.35
CA ILE A 262 -12.90 7.59 -18.24
C ILE A 262 -13.63 8.08 -19.49
N ASP A 263 -14.43 7.23 -20.14
CA ASP A 263 -15.12 7.57 -21.40
C ASP A 263 -16.13 8.69 -21.21
N GLU A 264 -16.90 8.64 -20.14
CA GLU A 264 -17.84 9.70 -19.77
C GLU A 264 -17.11 11.04 -19.59
N ARG A 265 -16.00 11.03 -18.82
CA ARG A 265 -15.23 12.25 -18.59
C ARG A 265 -14.55 12.77 -19.85
N LEU A 266 -13.98 11.92 -20.69
CA LEU A 266 -13.39 12.33 -21.96
C LEU A 266 -14.43 12.97 -22.90
N LYS A 267 -15.65 12.41 -22.97
CA LYS A 267 -16.76 13.03 -23.74
C LYS A 267 -17.08 14.43 -23.23
N VAL A 268 -17.11 14.64 -21.91
CA VAL A 268 -17.36 15.97 -21.33
C VAL A 268 -16.25 16.97 -21.66
N MET A 269 -15.01 16.49 -21.82
CA MET A 269 -13.84 17.33 -22.15
C MET A 269 -13.64 17.55 -23.65
N GLU A 270 -14.27 16.75 -24.51
CA GLU A 270 -14.12 16.84 -25.95
C GLU A 270 -14.54 18.19 -26.48
N GLY A 271 -13.73 18.79 -27.35
CA GLY A 271 -13.98 20.10 -27.96
C GLY A 271 -13.88 21.31 -27.01
N LYS A 272 -13.57 21.09 -25.72
CA LYS A 272 -13.39 22.19 -24.78
C LYS A 272 -11.94 22.69 -24.76
N PRO A 273 -11.72 24.02 -24.54
CA PRO A 273 -10.39 24.56 -24.36
C PRO A 273 -9.72 23.95 -23.08
N ALA A 274 -8.41 24.07 -23.01
CA ALA A 274 -7.67 23.70 -21.80
C ALA A 274 -8.22 24.48 -20.58
N LEU A 275 -8.20 23.83 -19.42
CA LEU A 275 -8.69 24.46 -18.18
C LEU A 275 -7.89 25.71 -17.84
N THR A 276 -8.57 26.75 -17.37
CA THR A 276 -7.92 27.91 -16.73
C THR A 276 -7.33 27.51 -15.38
N ASP A 277 -6.44 28.32 -14.81
CA ASP A 277 -5.85 28.03 -13.50
C ASP A 277 -6.92 27.97 -12.39
N ASP A 278 -7.93 28.83 -12.45
CA ASP A 278 -9.05 28.79 -11.51
C ASP A 278 -9.86 27.48 -11.65
N GLN A 279 -10.17 27.07 -12.87
CA GLN A 279 -10.86 25.79 -13.13
C GLN A 279 -10.02 24.59 -12.66
N ARG A 280 -8.69 24.61 -12.83
CA ARG A 280 -7.80 23.55 -12.31
C ARG A 280 -7.84 23.46 -10.80
N ASN A 281 -7.95 24.57 -10.09
CA ASN A 281 -8.00 24.57 -8.62
C ASN A 281 -9.27 23.88 -8.09
N HIS A 282 -10.36 23.87 -8.85
CA HIS A 282 -11.64 23.27 -8.46
C HIS A 282 -11.92 21.91 -9.12
N ALA A 283 -11.14 21.51 -10.13
CA ALA A 283 -11.33 20.25 -10.85
C ALA A 283 -11.00 19.04 -9.95
N ASP A 284 -11.66 17.92 -10.18
CA ASP A 284 -11.27 16.63 -9.58
C ASP A 284 -9.96 16.11 -10.18
N LEU A 285 -9.35 15.13 -9.49
CA LEU A 285 -8.05 14.58 -9.89
C LEU A 285 -8.13 13.90 -11.28
N LEU A 286 -9.21 13.19 -11.57
CA LEU A 286 -9.41 12.52 -12.85
C LEU A 286 -9.43 13.53 -14.01
N THR A 287 -10.14 14.64 -13.86
CA THR A 287 -10.16 15.71 -14.86
C THR A 287 -8.77 16.26 -15.14
N LEU A 288 -7.98 16.55 -14.07
CA LEU A 288 -6.61 17.04 -14.22
C LEU A 288 -5.69 16.01 -14.87
N PHE A 289 -5.87 14.75 -14.52
CA PHE A 289 -5.09 13.65 -15.09
C PHE A 289 -5.43 13.45 -16.58
N LEU A 290 -6.71 13.50 -16.94
CA LEU A 290 -7.14 13.39 -18.34
C LEU A 290 -6.75 14.62 -19.16
N GLU A 291 -6.75 15.82 -18.60
CA GLU A 291 -6.20 17.01 -19.26
C GLU A 291 -4.72 16.78 -19.61
N SER A 292 -3.90 16.36 -18.65
CA SER A 292 -2.49 16.06 -18.88
C SER A 292 -2.30 14.92 -19.89
N TYR A 293 -3.16 13.91 -19.87
CA TYR A 293 -3.17 12.84 -20.87
C TYR A 293 -3.47 13.37 -22.29
N LEU A 294 -4.47 14.23 -22.46
CA LEU A 294 -4.78 14.84 -23.75
C LEU A 294 -3.65 15.76 -24.24
N GLN A 295 -3.03 16.52 -23.34
CA GLN A 295 -1.82 17.31 -23.64
C GLN A 295 -0.65 16.43 -24.08
N SER A 296 -0.48 15.25 -23.50
CA SER A 296 0.56 14.31 -23.91
C SER A 296 0.34 13.79 -25.33
N LYS A 297 -0.92 13.54 -25.73
CA LYS A 297 -1.28 13.18 -27.12
C LYS A 297 -0.93 14.27 -28.14
N SER A 298 -0.99 15.53 -27.74
CA SER A 298 -0.61 16.67 -28.61
C SER A 298 0.88 17.03 -28.52
N GLY A 299 1.71 16.20 -27.86
CA GLY A 299 3.15 16.40 -27.74
C GLY A 299 3.58 17.52 -26.79
N LYS A 300 2.68 18.05 -25.95
CA LYS A 300 2.94 19.19 -25.07
C LYS A 300 3.53 18.81 -23.70
N VAL A 301 3.58 17.52 -23.36
CA VAL A 301 4.10 17.06 -22.07
C VAL A 301 5.55 16.60 -22.23
N LEU A 302 6.43 17.15 -21.38
CA LEU A 302 7.83 16.79 -21.30
C LEU A 302 8.11 16.09 -19.98
N ASP A 303 9.07 15.16 -19.98
CA ASP A 303 9.58 14.54 -18.76
C ASP A 303 10.53 15.49 -17.98
N ASP A 304 11.07 15.02 -16.86
CA ASP A 304 12.01 15.77 -16.01
C ASP A 304 13.37 16.07 -16.66
N ARG A 305 13.63 15.51 -17.84
CA ARG A 305 14.82 15.77 -18.67
C ARG A 305 14.52 16.66 -19.89
N GLY A 306 13.28 17.15 -20.02
CA GLY A 306 12.83 17.93 -21.16
C GLY A 306 12.55 17.11 -22.43
N LYS A 307 12.49 15.77 -22.33
CA LYS A 307 12.15 14.89 -23.44
C LYS A 307 10.63 14.75 -23.55
N GLN A 308 10.11 14.84 -24.77
CA GLN A 308 8.70 14.60 -25.06
C GLN A 308 8.29 13.19 -24.63
N VAL A 309 7.20 13.08 -23.87
CA VAL A 309 6.71 11.80 -23.39
C VAL A 309 5.86 11.09 -24.44
N THR A 310 5.96 9.76 -24.51
CA THR A 310 5.04 8.94 -25.27
C THR A 310 3.67 8.94 -24.59
N PRO A 311 2.58 9.21 -25.29
CA PRO A 311 1.24 9.17 -24.71
C PRO A 311 0.93 7.80 -24.10
N LEU A 312 0.22 7.80 -22.99
CA LEU A 312 -0.23 6.56 -22.36
C LEU A 312 -1.22 5.82 -23.27
N THR A 313 -1.13 4.49 -23.29
CA THR A 313 -2.17 3.66 -23.87
C THR A 313 -3.45 3.70 -23.02
N ARG A 314 -4.58 3.25 -23.59
CA ARG A 314 -5.83 3.13 -22.83
C ARG A 314 -5.69 2.21 -21.61
N GLU A 315 -4.99 1.08 -21.76
CA GLU A 315 -4.69 0.15 -20.65
C GLU A 315 -3.86 0.84 -19.55
N GLN A 316 -2.84 1.60 -19.92
CA GLN A 316 -2.00 2.34 -18.98
C GLN A 316 -2.78 3.45 -18.25
N LEU A 317 -3.67 4.14 -18.98
CA LEU A 317 -4.57 5.14 -18.40
C LEU A 317 -5.46 4.50 -17.33
N ARG A 318 -6.19 3.43 -17.68
CA ARG A 318 -6.99 2.64 -16.74
C ARG A 318 -6.16 2.15 -15.56
N SER A 319 -4.97 1.60 -15.81
CA SER A 319 -4.08 1.07 -14.78
C SER A 319 -3.67 2.12 -13.75
N ASN A 320 -3.39 3.36 -14.18
CA ASN A 320 -3.05 4.44 -13.27
C ASN A 320 -4.25 4.86 -12.41
N ILE A 321 -5.45 4.91 -12.99
CA ILE A 321 -6.68 5.23 -12.23
C ILE A 321 -7.01 4.11 -11.24
N SER A 322 -6.91 2.84 -11.67
CA SER A 322 -7.06 1.69 -10.77
C SER A 322 -6.06 1.74 -9.62
N LEU A 323 -4.82 2.14 -9.88
CA LEU A 323 -3.81 2.33 -8.84
C LEU A 323 -4.20 3.42 -7.83
N PHE A 324 -4.77 4.56 -8.27
CA PHE A 324 -5.19 5.62 -7.35
C PHE A 324 -6.26 5.11 -6.39
N TYR A 325 -7.16 4.27 -6.90
CA TYR A 325 -8.16 3.59 -6.08
C TYR A 325 -7.51 2.72 -5.01
N VAL A 326 -6.71 1.75 -5.47
CA VAL A 326 -6.06 0.79 -4.57
C VAL A 326 -5.17 1.48 -3.54
N ALA A 327 -4.40 2.47 -3.99
CA ALA A 327 -3.43 3.13 -3.12
C ALA A 327 -4.07 4.07 -2.10
N GLY A 328 -5.11 4.81 -2.48
CA GLY A 328 -5.70 5.85 -1.63
C GLY A 328 -6.68 5.31 -0.59
N TYR A 329 -7.45 4.30 -0.94
CA TYR A 329 -8.50 3.74 -0.10
C TYR A 329 -7.97 3.12 1.20
N ASP A 330 -7.20 2.05 1.09
CA ASP A 330 -6.86 1.21 2.23
C ASP A 330 -5.70 1.78 3.06
N THR A 331 -4.74 2.47 2.43
CA THR A 331 -3.57 2.99 3.15
C THR A 331 -3.93 4.09 4.14
N THR A 332 -4.79 5.02 3.75
CA THR A 332 -5.23 6.12 4.63
C THR A 332 -6.14 5.60 5.74
N ALA A 333 -7.07 4.68 5.43
CA ALA A 333 -7.91 4.03 6.42
C ALA A 333 -7.09 3.28 7.48
N ASN A 334 -6.06 2.51 7.06
CA ASN A 334 -5.16 1.81 7.97
C ASN A 334 -4.37 2.79 8.85
N SER A 335 -3.86 3.88 8.28
CA SER A 335 -3.13 4.91 9.03
C SER A 335 -4.01 5.57 10.09
N LEU A 336 -5.23 5.98 9.73
CA LEU A 336 -6.20 6.54 10.66
C LEU A 336 -6.61 5.54 11.74
N SER A 337 -6.76 4.25 11.39
CA SER A 337 -7.06 3.20 12.36
C SER A 337 -5.96 3.06 13.42
N TYR A 338 -4.69 3.14 13.00
CA TYR A 338 -3.57 3.14 13.94
C TYR A 338 -3.49 4.43 14.75
N VAL A 339 -3.84 5.60 14.19
CA VAL A 339 -3.95 6.84 14.98
C VAL A 339 -5.00 6.69 16.06
N MET A 340 -6.18 6.15 15.74
CA MET A 340 -7.23 5.91 16.74
C MET A 340 -6.77 4.91 17.82
N LEU A 341 -6.05 3.84 17.42
CA LEU A 341 -5.45 2.87 18.36
C LEU A 341 -4.47 3.54 19.31
N GLU A 342 -3.49 4.29 18.79
CA GLU A 342 -2.47 4.90 19.64
C GLU A 342 -3.09 5.96 20.57
N LEU A 343 -4.01 6.77 20.07
CA LEU A 343 -4.71 7.75 20.93
C LEU A 343 -5.63 7.09 21.97
N ALA A 344 -6.19 5.92 21.69
CA ALA A 344 -6.93 5.14 22.70
C ALA A 344 -6.00 4.57 23.80
N ARG A 345 -4.79 4.16 23.45
CA ARG A 345 -3.75 3.68 24.38
C ARG A 345 -3.14 4.80 25.23
N PHE A 346 -3.08 6.02 24.68
CA PHE A 346 -2.42 7.16 25.32
C PHE A 346 -3.41 8.32 25.53
N PRO A 347 -4.35 8.21 26.52
CA PRO A 347 -5.42 9.19 26.70
C PRO A 347 -4.92 10.60 27.03
N ALA A 348 -3.73 10.74 27.66
CA ALA A 348 -3.13 12.05 27.90
C ALA A 348 -2.73 12.75 26.58
N ILE A 349 -2.23 12.01 25.59
CA ILE A 349 -1.91 12.55 24.25
C ILE A 349 -3.20 12.85 23.51
N GLN A 350 -4.23 11.99 23.60
CA GLN A 350 -5.55 12.25 23.01
C GLN A 350 -6.13 13.55 23.57
N LYS A 351 -6.10 13.75 24.90
CA LYS A 351 -6.57 14.97 25.54
C LYS A 351 -5.79 16.20 25.08
N LYS A 352 -4.46 16.15 25.08
CA LYS A 352 -3.59 17.25 24.59
C LYS A 352 -3.94 17.64 23.15
N ALA A 353 -4.09 16.64 22.28
CA ALA A 353 -4.47 16.87 20.88
C ALA A 353 -5.85 17.52 20.76
N ARG A 354 -6.83 17.08 21.56
CA ARG A 354 -8.18 17.67 21.63
C ARG A 354 -8.13 19.11 22.09
N ASP A 355 -7.39 19.40 23.16
CA ASP A 355 -7.28 20.77 23.69
C ASP A 355 -6.71 21.74 22.64
N ILE A 356 -5.77 21.26 21.79
CA ILE A 356 -5.25 22.03 20.66
C ILE A 356 -6.32 22.23 19.59
N VAL A 357 -7.06 21.19 19.23
CA VAL A 357 -8.15 21.28 18.23
C VAL A 357 -9.22 22.26 18.68
N ILE A 358 -9.68 22.18 19.93
CA ILE A 358 -10.67 23.08 20.50
C ILE A 358 -10.16 24.53 20.48
N ARG A 359 -8.92 24.77 20.85
CA ARG A 359 -8.32 26.12 20.81
C ARG A 359 -8.32 26.73 19.42
N VAL A 360 -8.08 25.92 18.36
CA VAL A 360 -7.98 26.41 16.99
C VAL A 360 -9.36 26.50 16.32
N LEU A 361 -10.22 25.51 16.50
CA LEU A 361 -11.50 25.41 15.81
C LEU A 361 -12.69 25.94 16.63
N GLY A 362 -12.53 26.08 17.95
CA GLY A 362 -13.63 26.30 18.90
C GLY A 362 -14.29 24.98 19.31
N ASP A 363 -14.95 24.98 20.47
CA ASP A 363 -15.67 23.82 21.03
C ASP A 363 -17.11 23.78 20.52
N ARG A 364 -17.31 23.42 19.27
CA ARG A 364 -18.62 23.34 18.60
C ARG A 364 -18.68 22.12 17.69
N LYS A 365 -19.81 21.43 17.71
CA LYS A 365 -20.05 20.21 16.92
C LYS A 365 -19.88 20.42 15.39
N ASP A 366 -20.30 21.59 14.90
CA ASP A 366 -20.29 21.97 13.49
C ASP A 366 -18.98 22.58 12.99
N ALA A 367 -17.98 22.77 13.87
CA ALA A 367 -16.71 23.33 13.49
C ALA A 367 -15.97 22.44 12.49
N TYR A 368 -15.40 23.10 11.48
CA TYR A 368 -14.65 22.47 10.42
C TYR A 368 -13.42 23.32 10.06
N PRO A 369 -12.21 22.75 9.91
CA PRO A 369 -11.00 23.54 9.73
C PRO A 369 -10.96 24.24 8.36
N SER A 370 -10.59 25.52 8.35
CA SER A 370 -10.11 26.21 7.16
C SER A 370 -8.69 25.74 6.79
N ASP A 371 -8.20 26.14 5.61
CA ASP A 371 -6.84 25.82 5.18
C ASP A 371 -5.78 26.46 6.12
N GLU A 372 -6.05 27.65 6.67
CA GLU A 372 -5.20 28.35 7.63
C GLU A 372 -5.22 27.63 8.99
N GLN A 373 -6.41 27.35 9.51
CA GLN A 373 -6.56 26.63 10.77
C GLN A 373 -5.94 25.24 10.73
N LEU A 374 -5.99 24.55 9.56
CA LEU A 374 -5.35 23.25 9.40
C LEU A 374 -3.83 23.34 9.57
N LYS A 375 -3.18 24.46 9.20
CA LYS A 375 -1.75 24.69 9.42
C LYS A 375 -1.41 24.84 10.89
N GLU A 376 -2.31 25.45 11.69
CA GLU A 376 -2.13 25.62 13.13
C GLU A 376 -2.25 24.29 13.90
N LEU A 377 -2.84 23.26 13.31
CA LEU A 377 -2.99 21.92 13.87
C LEU A 377 -1.73 21.04 13.68
N GLY A 378 -0.53 21.63 13.63
CA GLY A 378 0.75 20.92 13.39
C GLY A 378 1.03 19.77 14.35
N TYR A 379 0.49 19.79 15.58
CA TYR A 379 0.65 18.68 16.52
C TYR A 379 0.01 17.38 16.02
N LEU A 380 -1.05 17.45 15.21
CA LEU A 380 -1.66 16.27 14.59
C LEU A 380 -0.71 15.63 13.57
N ASP A 381 0.12 16.41 12.88
CA ASP A 381 1.17 15.86 11.99
C ASP A 381 2.21 15.05 12.79
N LEU A 382 2.57 15.52 14.00
CA LEU A 382 3.50 14.79 14.86
C LEU A 382 2.89 13.46 15.32
N ILE A 383 1.61 13.44 15.65
CA ILE A 383 0.87 12.21 15.98
C ILE A 383 0.86 11.25 14.80
N VAL A 384 0.53 11.71 13.59
CA VAL A 384 0.52 10.88 12.38
C VAL A 384 1.93 10.32 12.10
N LYS A 385 2.98 11.14 12.19
CA LYS A 385 4.36 10.71 11.97
C LYS A 385 4.77 9.63 12.99
N GLU A 386 4.53 9.83 14.27
CA GLU A 386 4.87 8.84 15.31
C GLU A 386 4.05 7.57 15.17
N THR A 387 2.77 7.69 14.79
CA THR A 387 1.94 6.53 14.45
C THR A 387 2.53 5.73 13.30
N LEU A 388 2.93 6.38 12.20
CA LEU A 388 3.51 5.73 11.03
C LEU A 388 4.91 5.15 11.31
N ARG A 389 5.67 5.71 12.25
CA ARG A 389 6.92 5.12 12.71
C ARG A 389 6.65 3.78 13.42
N ARG A 390 5.71 3.78 14.37
CA ARG A 390 5.37 2.59 15.17
C ARG A 390 4.57 1.55 14.39
N ASN A 391 3.76 2.00 13.43
CA ASN A 391 2.81 1.18 12.69
C ASN A 391 2.93 1.49 11.18
N SER A 392 4.07 1.13 10.59
CA SER A 392 4.27 1.33 9.15
C SER A 392 3.25 0.53 8.34
N ILE A 393 2.52 1.21 7.45
CA ILE A 393 1.45 0.60 6.65
C ILE A 393 1.99 -0.38 5.62
N LEU A 394 3.17 -0.13 5.07
CA LEU A 394 3.86 -1.07 4.19
C LEU A 394 4.85 -1.91 5.02
N ALA A 395 4.71 -3.22 4.92
CA ALA A 395 5.65 -4.13 5.58
C ALA A 395 7.07 -3.93 5.04
N GLU A 396 7.19 -3.71 3.73
CA GLU A 396 8.47 -3.68 3.03
C GLU A 396 8.40 -2.83 1.76
N ILE A 397 9.51 -2.16 1.42
CA ILE A 397 9.67 -1.41 0.17
C ILE A 397 10.65 -2.18 -0.72
N ARG A 398 10.14 -2.73 -1.82
CA ARG A 398 10.88 -3.67 -2.68
C ARG A 398 11.50 -3.03 -3.90
N ARG A 399 12.66 -3.61 -4.31
CA ARG A 399 13.37 -3.29 -5.55
C ARG A 399 13.91 -4.56 -6.18
N ARG A 400 14.15 -4.54 -7.50
CA ARG A 400 14.86 -5.57 -8.26
C ARG A 400 16.19 -5.01 -8.73
N LEU A 401 17.25 -5.77 -8.64
CA LEU A 401 18.58 -5.35 -9.05
C LEU A 401 18.74 -5.44 -10.57
N ALA A 402 19.11 -4.34 -11.22
CA ALA A 402 19.44 -4.31 -12.65
C ALA A 402 20.85 -4.86 -12.95
N ALA A 403 21.72 -4.88 -11.94
CA ALA A 403 23.10 -5.38 -12.00
C ALA A 403 23.48 -6.00 -10.63
N PRO A 404 24.55 -6.79 -10.54
CA PRO A 404 25.08 -7.25 -9.25
C PRO A 404 25.46 -6.07 -8.35
N VAL A 405 25.19 -6.16 -7.05
CA VAL A 405 25.42 -5.08 -6.08
C VAL A 405 26.10 -5.61 -4.82
N GLN A 406 27.20 -4.95 -4.45
CA GLN A 406 27.83 -5.18 -3.14
C GLN A 406 27.06 -4.44 -2.03
N LEU A 407 26.57 -5.20 -1.03
CA LEU A 407 25.97 -4.66 0.20
C LEU A 407 26.67 -5.30 1.41
N GLY A 408 27.46 -4.51 2.12
CA GLY A 408 28.33 -5.02 3.17
C GLY A 408 29.29 -6.09 2.64
N PRO A 409 29.42 -7.24 3.32
CA PRO A 409 30.31 -8.33 2.88
C PRO A 409 29.75 -9.16 1.70
N TYR A 410 28.49 -8.94 1.29
CA TYR A 410 27.79 -9.80 0.35
C TYR A 410 27.65 -9.15 -1.03
N THR A 411 27.74 -9.97 -2.09
CA THR A 411 27.46 -9.55 -3.46
C THR A 411 26.12 -10.12 -3.90
N LEU A 412 25.09 -9.28 -3.95
CA LEU A 412 23.77 -9.70 -4.40
C LEU A 412 23.74 -9.79 -5.93
N PRO A 413 23.19 -10.87 -6.51
CA PRO A 413 23.19 -11.07 -7.95
C PRO A 413 22.21 -10.14 -8.68
N LYS A 414 22.43 -9.94 -9.98
CA LYS A 414 21.44 -9.33 -10.87
C LYS A 414 20.11 -10.06 -10.74
N ASP A 415 19.01 -9.31 -10.91
CA ASP A 415 17.63 -9.78 -10.84
C ASP A 415 17.15 -10.16 -9.43
N ALA A 416 18.01 -10.09 -8.42
CA ALA A 416 17.60 -10.28 -7.03
C ALA A 416 16.56 -9.24 -6.60
N VAL A 417 15.57 -9.70 -5.85
CA VAL A 417 14.62 -8.80 -5.16
C VAL A 417 15.20 -8.44 -3.80
N VAL A 418 15.30 -7.14 -3.53
CA VAL A 418 15.77 -6.59 -2.26
C VAL A 418 14.66 -5.73 -1.65
N SER A 419 14.38 -5.91 -0.37
CA SER A 419 13.40 -5.15 0.37
C SER A 419 14.00 -4.43 1.57
N VAL A 420 13.55 -3.19 1.82
CA VAL A 420 13.84 -2.47 3.06
C VAL A 420 12.82 -2.89 4.10
N ASP A 421 13.28 -3.45 5.23
CA ASP A 421 12.47 -3.65 6.42
C ASP A 421 12.35 -2.33 7.19
N THR A 422 11.29 -1.58 6.90
CA THR A 422 11.03 -0.28 7.53
C THR A 422 10.80 -0.41 9.04
N TRP A 423 10.24 -1.54 9.50
CA TRP A 423 10.00 -1.79 10.92
C TRP A 423 11.29 -2.00 11.68
N ALA A 424 12.24 -2.76 11.11
CA ALA A 424 13.55 -2.94 11.72
C ALA A 424 14.30 -1.60 11.88
N ILE A 425 14.16 -0.69 10.89
CA ILE A 425 14.76 0.66 10.97
C ILE A 425 14.02 1.53 12.00
N HIS A 426 12.68 1.55 11.97
CA HIS A 426 11.87 2.42 12.82
C HIS A 426 11.93 2.03 14.31
N TYR A 427 12.25 0.79 14.62
CA TYR A 427 12.42 0.27 15.99
C TYR A 427 13.89 0.08 16.40
N ASN A 428 14.84 0.55 15.58
CA ASN A 428 16.24 0.52 15.96
C ASN A 428 16.52 1.64 16.97
N PRO A 429 17.00 1.32 18.20
CA PRO A 429 17.28 2.32 19.23
C PRO A 429 18.42 3.29 18.85
N ASP A 430 19.34 2.88 17.98
CA ASP A 430 20.40 3.77 17.47
C ASP A 430 19.84 4.89 16.58
N TYR A 431 18.68 4.66 15.95
CA TYR A 431 18.02 5.64 15.10
C TYR A 431 16.89 6.36 15.82
N PHE A 432 16.13 5.66 16.65
CA PHE A 432 15.01 6.18 17.43
C PHE A 432 15.18 5.74 18.90
N PRO A 433 15.81 6.54 19.76
CA PRO A 433 15.92 6.22 21.18
C PRO A 433 14.55 5.93 21.79
N GLU A 434 14.47 4.94 22.68
CA GLU A 434 13.23 4.45 23.31
C GLU A 434 12.13 4.16 22.25
N PRO A 435 12.38 3.25 21.28
CA PRO A 435 11.51 3.10 20.09
C PRO A 435 10.11 2.58 20.46
N ASP A 436 9.94 1.95 21.61
CA ASP A 436 8.67 1.41 22.09
C ASP A 436 7.74 2.48 22.67
N LYS A 437 8.24 3.67 23.01
CA LYS A 437 7.42 4.77 23.50
C LYS A 437 6.74 5.50 22.35
N PHE A 438 5.47 5.88 22.55
CA PHE A 438 4.72 6.75 21.64
C PHE A 438 4.94 8.21 22.04
N VAL A 439 5.81 8.91 21.33
CA VAL A 439 6.22 10.30 21.63
C VAL A 439 6.15 11.14 20.36
N PRO A 440 5.00 11.76 20.07
CA PRO A 440 4.83 12.64 18.89
C PRO A 440 5.90 13.72 18.80
N GLU A 441 6.33 14.27 19.94
CA GLU A 441 7.31 15.36 20.03
C GLU A 441 8.69 15.02 19.46
N ARG A 442 9.01 13.73 19.24
CA ARG A 442 10.26 13.36 18.56
C ARG A 442 10.36 13.89 17.12
N PHE A 443 9.23 14.27 16.52
CA PHE A 443 9.16 14.88 15.19
C PHE A 443 9.00 16.40 15.20
N SER A 444 9.04 17.04 16.37
CA SER A 444 9.01 18.51 16.46
C SER A 444 10.33 19.12 15.96
N GLU A 445 10.22 20.24 15.23
CA GLU A 445 11.39 21.02 14.81
C GLU A 445 11.87 21.97 15.91
N ASP A 446 10.95 22.43 16.76
CA ASP A 446 11.17 23.48 17.75
C ASP A 446 11.83 22.98 19.04
N VAL A 447 11.85 21.67 19.25
CA VAL A 447 12.40 21.07 20.47
C VAL A 447 13.57 20.18 20.12
N ALA A 448 14.72 20.42 20.74
CA ALA A 448 15.84 19.48 20.73
C ALA A 448 15.44 18.23 21.53
N SER A 449 14.71 17.34 20.91
CA SER A 449 14.28 16.09 21.54
C SER A 449 15.45 15.10 21.53
N PRO A 450 15.90 14.59 22.69
CA PRO A 450 16.89 13.51 22.74
C PRO A 450 16.39 12.22 22.09
N LEU A 451 15.07 12.12 21.84
CA LEU A 451 14.44 10.97 21.20
C LEU A 451 14.32 11.11 19.67
N LYS A 452 14.72 12.27 19.10
CA LYS A 452 14.72 12.53 17.65
C LYS A 452 15.84 11.74 16.98
N SER A 453 15.56 11.13 15.85
CA SER A 453 16.62 10.55 15.03
C SER A 453 17.44 11.66 14.36
N SER A 454 18.74 11.63 14.58
CA SER A 454 19.71 12.49 13.89
C SER A 454 20.18 11.91 12.54
N VAL A 455 19.82 10.66 12.24
CA VAL A 455 20.29 9.95 11.05
C VAL A 455 19.31 10.16 9.89
N PRO A 456 19.72 10.73 8.76
CA PRO A 456 18.86 10.88 7.59
C PRO A 456 18.39 9.52 7.05
N PHE A 457 17.24 9.51 6.37
CA PHE A 457 16.61 8.31 5.76
C PHE A 457 16.09 7.25 6.74
N THR A 458 16.07 7.51 8.03
CA THR A 458 15.51 6.59 9.04
C THR A 458 13.98 6.56 9.01
N PHE A 459 13.32 7.66 8.68
CA PHE A 459 11.87 7.79 8.63
C PHE A 459 11.37 7.96 7.19
N THR A 460 10.86 6.88 6.61
CA THR A 460 10.48 6.86 5.18
C THR A 460 9.12 6.18 4.93
N PRO A 461 8.04 6.51 5.67
CA PRO A 461 6.74 5.83 5.55
C PRO A 461 6.09 6.03 4.18
N PHE A 462 6.41 7.12 3.48
CA PHE A 462 5.96 7.42 2.12
C PHE A 462 7.05 7.19 1.06
N SER A 463 8.10 6.41 1.38
CA SER A 463 9.32 6.33 0.59
C SER A 463 9.99 7.71 0.41
N ILE A 464 11.06 7.81 -0.38
CA ILE A 464 11.81 9.04 -0.59
C ILE A 464 12.41 9.08 -2.00
N GLY A 465 12.85 10.26 -2.46
CA GLY A 465 13.47 10.48 -3.77
C GLY A 465 12.46 10.47 -4.91
N SER A 466 12.91 10.13 -6.12
CA SER A 466 12.06 10.16 -7.33
C SER A 466 10.84 9.24 -7.25
N ARG A 467 10.88 8.24 -6.38
CA ARG A 467 9.82 7.23 -6.17
C ARG A 467 8.97 7.47 -4.91
N GLN A 468 9.05 8.67 -4.34
CA GLN A 468 8.19 9.07 -3.22
C GLN A 468 6.71 8.98 -3.59
N CYS A 469 5.89 8.63 -2.59
CA CYS A 469 4.44 8.53 -2.75
C CYS A 469 3.86 9.81 -3.34
N VAL A 470 3.11 9.68 -4.43
CA VAL A 470 2.48 10.81 -5.12
C VAL A 470 1.34 11.40 -4.30
N GLY A 471 0.60 10.55 -3.56
CA GLY A 471 -0.54 10.92 -2.72
C GLY A 471 -0.18 11.39 -1.31
N MET A 472 1.11 11.54 -0.96
CA MET A 472 1.52 11.87 0.41
C MET A 472 0.82 13.12 0.95
N LYS A 473 0.84 14.23 0.21
CA LYS A 473 0.19 15.48 0.64
C LYS A 473 -1.32 15.32 0.82
N PHE A 474 -1.97 14.65 -0.13
CA PHE A 474 -3.40 14.34 -0.07
C PHE A 474 -3.74 13.56 1.21
N SER A 475 -3.08 12.43 1.43
CA SER A 475 -3.31 11.56 2.58
C SER A 475 -3.06 12.27 3.92
N LEU A 476 -2.00 13.08 4.04
CA LEU A 476 -1.71 13.81 5.27
C LEU A 476 -2.74 14.90 5.57
N ILE A 477 -3.28 15.56 4.55
CA ILE A 477 -4.36 16.55 4.72
C ILE A 477 -5.65 15.84 5.15
N GLU A 478 -6.04 14.78 4.45
CA GLU A 478 -7.20 13.96 4.79
C GLU A 478 -7.15 13.47 6.24
N GLN A 479 -6.02 12.89 6.64
CA GLN A 479 -5.81 12.39 8.01
C GLN A 479 -5.92 13.52 9.04
N ARG A 480 -5.30 14.66 8.81
CA ARG A 480 -5.32 15.79 9.74
C ARG A 480 -6.73 16.33 9.96
N ILE A 481 -7.51 16.45 8.88
CA ILE A 481 -8.92 16.86 8.97
C ILE A 481 -9.72 15.79 9.72
N ALA A 482 -9.62 14.52 9.33
CA ALA A 482 -10.36 13.43 9.98
C ALA A 482 -10.06 13.33 11.48
N ILE A 483 -8.77 13.41 11.87
CA ILE A 483 -8.35 13.37 13.29
C ILE A 483 -8.89 14.59 14.04
N SER A 484 -8.87 15.79 13.44
CA SER A 484 -9.41 16.98 14.09
C SER A 484 -10.91 16.85 14.38
N LEU A 485 -11.69 16.32 13.44
CA LEU A 485 -13.12 16.10 13.59
C LEU A 485 -13.41 14.98 14.62
N LEU A 486 -12.66 13.88 14.59
CA LEU A 486 -12.78 12.82 15.59
C LEU A 486 -12.51 13.34 17.01
N LEU A 487 -11.42 14.08 17.21
CA LEU A 487 -11.07 14.66 18.51
C LEU A 487 -12.08 15.69 18.99
N LEU A 488 -12.65 16.46 18.07
CA LEU A 488 -13.68 17.47 18.40
C LEU A 488 -14.98 16.82 18.84
N ARG A 489 -15.44 15.77 18.13
CA ARG A 489 -16.77 15.18 18.32
C ARG A 489 -16.81 14.04 19.32
N PHE A 490 -15.67 13.32 19.54
CA PHE A 490 -15.66 12.09 20.33
C PHE A 490 -14.52 12.04 21.33
N GLU A 491 -14.76 11.28 22.37
CA GLU A 491 -13.75 10.62 23.20
C GLU A 491 -13.81 9.12 22.89
N TRP A 492 -12.66 8.44 22.94
CA TRP A 492 -12.67 6.99 22.71
C TRP A 492 -11.59 6.29 23.51
N THR A 493 -11.85 5.03 23.82
CA THR A 493 -10.94 4.11 24.50
C THR A 493 -11.02 2.71 23.89
N LEU A 494 -10.08 1.84 24.20
CA LEU A 494 -10.20 0.42 23.90
C LEU A 494 -11.18 -0.23 24.90
N PRO A 495 -11.93 -1.28 24.47
CA PRO A 495 -12.61 -2.18 25.40
C PRO A 495 -11.61 -2.77 26.41
N ASP A 496 -12.06 -3.06 27.64
CA ASP A 496 -11.20 -3.56 28.72
C ASP A 496 -10.55 -4.92 28.36
N ASP A 497 -11.26 -5.76 27.62
CA ASP A 497 -10.82 -7.08 27.14
C ASP A 497 -10.06 -7.02 25.80
N SER A 498 -9.77 -5.83 25.28
CA SER A 498 -9.14 -5.68 23.98
C SER A 498 -7.72 -6.27 23.95
N PRO A 499 -7.41 -7.14 22.97
CA PRO A 499 -6.04 -7.64 22.80
C PRO A 499 -5.06 -6.51 22.43
N PHE A 500 -5.58 -5.37 22.01
CA PHE A 500 -4.77 -4.20 21.64
C PHE A 500 -4.15 -3.47 22.82
N TRP A 501 -4.48 -3.79 24.07
CA TRP A 501 -3.73 -3.26 25.22
C TRP A 501 -2.29 -3.74 25.29
N GLY A 502 -2.06 -5.02 24.99
CA GLY A 502 -0.74 -5.67 25.13
C GLY A 502 -0.04 -6.00 23.82
N SER A 503 -0.75 -5.95 22.68
CA SER A 503 -0.21 -6.34 21.38
C SER A 503 -0.84 -5.49 20.25
N THR A 504 -0.37 -5.70 19.03
CA THR A 504 -0.97 -5.04 17.86
C THR A 504 -1.24 -6.09 16.79
N PRO A 505 -2.33 -6.88 16.93
CA PRO A 505 -2.74 -7.85 15.92
C PRO A 505 -2.89 -7.17 14.56
N ALA A 506 -2.14 -7.63 13.57
CA ALA A 506 -2.09 -6.99 12.27
C ALA A 506 -2.11 -8.01 11.13
N ALA A 507 -2.46 -7.57 9.93
CA ALA A 507 -2.36 -8.40 8.74
C ALA A 507 -0.92 -8.88 8.56
N PRO A 508 -0.70 -10.16 8.22
CA PRO A 508 0.64 -10.76 8.24
C PRO A 508 1.55 -10.30 7.10
N ALA A 509 0.98 -9.78 6.00
CA ALA A 509 1.72 -9.38 4.80
C ALA A 509 0.98 -8.31 3.99
N GLY A 510 1.70 -7.63 3.10
CA GLY A 510 1.16 -6.61 2.21
C GLY A 510 0.93 -5.28 2.91
N LEU A 511 -0.29 -4.81 2.92
CA LEU A 511 -0.71 -3.64 3.71
C LEU A 511 -1.00 -4.09 5.14
N ILE A 512 -0.32 -3.46 6.09
CA ILE A 512 -0.47 -3.78 7.50
C ILE A 512 -1.65 -2.99 8.07
N SER A 513 -2.64 -3.72 8.56
CA SER A 513 -3.85 -3.14 9.16
C SER A 513 -4.09 -3.72 10.56
N PRO A 514 -4.68 -2.98 11.51
CA PRO A 514 -5.02 -3.49 12.83
C PRO A 514 -6.28 -4.37 12.73
N VAL A 515 -6.08 -5.68 12.62
CA VAL A 515 -7.18 -6.65 12.40
C VAL A 515 -8.05 -6.79 13.63
N GLY A 516 -9.34 -6.46 13.49
CA GLY A 516 -10.33 -6.57 14.57
C GLY A 516 -10.24 -5.46 15.61
N LEU A 517 -9.63 -4.31 15.27
CA LEU A 517 -9.61 -3.16 16.17
C LEU A 517 -11.01 -2.61 16.39
N LYS A 518 -11.44 -2.62 17.64
CA LYS A 518 -12.67 -1.97 18.11
C LYS A 518 -12.33 -0.92 19.15
N VAL A 519 -13.09 0.18 19.15
CA VAL A 519 -13.04 1.23 20.17
C VAL A 519 -14.43 1.55 20.69
N ILE A 520 -14.51 1.95 21.94
CA ILE A 520 -15.74 2.50 22.54
C ILE A 520 -15.67 4.01 22.33
N THR A 521 -16.61 4.55 21.58
CA THR A 521 -16.71 6.00 21.33
C THR A 521 -17.78 6.62 22.21
N LYS A 522 -17.48 7.80 22.74
CA LYS A 522 -18.42 8.63 23.50
C LYS A 522 -18.56 9.98 22.79
N PRO A 523 -19.75 10.32 22.27
CA PRO A 523 -20.02 11.66 21.74
C PRO A 523 -19.81 12.72 22.81
N ARG A 524 -19.32 13.91 22.42
CA ARG A 524 -19.07 15.04 23.31
C ARG A 524 -20.22 16.05 23.31
N PHE A 525 -21.09 15.97 22.30
CA PHE A 525 -22.24 16.86 22.14
C PHE A 525 -23.53 16.07 22.08
#